data_3fe9ca1ce86d25b3b12cdb9c3f24a704
#
_entry.id   3fe9ca1ce86d25b3b12cdb9c3f24a704
#
_cell.length_a   1.000
_cell.length_b   1.000
_cell.length_c   1.000
_cell.angle_alpha   90.00
_cell.angle_beta   90.00
_cell.angle_gamma   90.00
#
_symmetry.space_group_name_H-M   'P 1'
#
loop_
_entity.id
_entity.type
_entity.pdbx_description
1 polymer ?
#
loop_
_entity_poly.entity_id
_entity_poly.type
_entity_poly.pdbx_seq_one_letter_code
_entity_poly.pdbx_strand_id
1 'polypeptide(L)'
;MRYENPLYMAELAATADLIAAGRLQLGVSRGSPESVIRGFESFGYYPAEGEDEGDMVRRHLDIFLKAIEGEGMAPSARVAGKYAPVQPQSPGLPERIWWGAGTDGTAVWTAQKGLNLMSSTLMLEDKGIPFDQQQAQQIRLFRSEWM
;
A
#
# COMPACT_ATOMS: atom_id res chain seq x y z
N MET A 1 -2.00 5.60 2.44
CA MET A 1 -2.63 5.61 1.08
C MET A 1 -3.96 6.39 1.03
N ARG A 2 -4.51 6.81 2.17
CA ARG A 2 -5.81 7.51 2.24
C ARG A 2 -5.75 8.94 1.71
N TYR A 3 -4.65 9.65 1.98
CA TYR A 3 -4.46 11.07 1.67
C TYR A 3 -3.46 11.34 0.55
N GLU A 4 -2.82 10.29 0.03
CA GLU A 4 -1.73 10.42 -0.92
C GLU A 4 -2.21 10.20 -2.36
N ASN A 5 -1.72 11.04 -3.28
CA ASN A 5 -1.84 10.74 -4.70
C ASN A 5 -0.92 9.56 -5.03
N PRO A 6 -1.44 8.43 -5.53
CA PRO A 6 -0.64 7.24 -5.72
C PRO A 6 0.51 7.39 -6.73
N LEU A 7 0.33 8.21 -7.78
CA LEU A 7 1.37 8.44 -8.78
C LEU A 7 2.46 9.37 -8.26
N TYR A 8 2.08 10.40 -7.50
CA TYR A 8 3.02 11.30 -6.86
C TYR A 8 3.84 10.58 -5.79
N MET A 9 3.18 9.71 -5.03
CA MET A 9 3.87 8.84 -4.06
C MET A 9 4.84 7.87 -4.72
N ALA A 10 4.53 7.34 -5.91
CA ALA A 10 5.42 6.47 -6.67
C ALA A 10 6.70 7.22 -7.10
N GLU A 11 6.55 8.45 -7.61
CA GLU A 11 7.69 9.31 -7.96
C GLU A 11 8.58 9.59 -6.75
N LEU A 12 7.99 9.99 -5.61
CA LEU A 12 8.72 10.27 -4.38
C LEU A 12 9.42 9.04 -3.81
N ALA A 13 8.73 7.89 -3.79
CA ALA A 13 9.28 6.63 -3.30
C ALA A 13 10.48 6.17 -4.13
N ALA A 14 10.35 6.19 -5.46
CA ALA A 14 11.45 5.83 -6.37
C ALA A 14 12.63 6.80 -6.23
N THR A 15 12.37 8.10 -6.12
CA THR A 15 13.41 9.11 -5.91
C THR A 15 14.15 8.87 -4.59
N ALA A 16 13.42 8.65 -3.50
CA ALA A 16 13.99 8.37 -2.19
C ALA A 16 14.82 7.08 -2.18
N ASP A 17 14.35 6.05 -2.87
CA ASP A 17 15.06 4.78 -2.97
C ASP A 17 16.36 4.88 -3.78
N LEU A 18 16.36 5.65 -4.86
CA LEU A 18 17.57 5.94 -5.63
C LEU A 18 18.60 6.70 -4.78
N ILE A 19 18.17 7.71 -4.03
CA ILE A 19 19.06 8.45 -3.09
C ILE A 19 19.58 7.50 -2.01
N ALA A 20 18.75 6.59 -1.52
CA ALA A 20 19.12 5.57 -0.55
C ALA A 20 19.93 4.40 -1.13
N ALA A 21 20.27 4.44 -2.42
CA ALA A 21 20.97 3.36 -3.14
C ALA A 21 20.27 1.99 -2.99
N GLY A 22 18.95 1.94 -3.21
CA GLY A 22 18.14 0.72 -3.20
C GLY A 22 17.88 0.13 -1.80
N ARG A 23 17.95 0.94 -0.74
CA ARG A 23 17.78 0.47 0.65
C ARG A 23 16.47 0.90 1.30
N LEU A 24 15.62 1.64 0.59
CA LEU A 24 14.34 2.08 1.14
C LEU A 24 13.46 0.86 1.48
N GLN A 25 12.93 0.85 2.69
CA GLN A 25 11.86 -0.03 3.14
C GLN A 25 10.63 0.86 3.36
N LEU A 26 9.63 0.76 2.49
CA LEU A 26 8.48 1.66 2.53
C LEU A 26 7.26 0.98 3.14
N GLY A 27 6.89 1.42 4.34
CA GLY A 27 5.65 1.02 4.99
C GLY A 27 4.46 1.87 4.54
N VAL A 28 3.40 1.23 4.11
CA VAL A 28 2.13 1.85 3.77
C VAL A 28 0.98 1.17 4.51
N SER A 29 -0.13 1.88 4.69
CA SER A 29 -1.33 1.33 5.32
C SER A 29 -2.56 2.14 4.91
N ARG A 30 -3.73 1.69 5.37
CA ARG A 30 -4.93 2.50 5.31
C ARG A 30 -4.81 3.79 6.15
N GLY A 31 -4.02 3.76 7.19
CA GLY A 31 -3.92 4.76 8.24
C GLY A 31 -4.62 4.31 9.52
N SER A 32 -4.31 4.96 10.63
CA SER A 32 -4.96 4.73 11.92
C SER A 32 -6.34 5.39 11.99
N PRO A 33 -7.19 5.01 12.96
CA PRO A 33 -8.41 5.76 13.26
C PRO A 33 -8.10 7.24 13.51
N GLU A 34 -8.93 8.10 12.99
CA GLU A 34 -8.79 9.55 13.06
C GLU A 34 -9.97 10.19 13.80
N SER A 35 -9.75 11.37 14.36
CA SER A 35 -10.81 12.20 14.92
C SER A 35 -11.62 12.93 13.84
N VAL A 36 -11.11 12.97 12.60
CA VAL A 36 -11.76 13.62 11.46
C VAL A 36 -12.55 12.60 10.67
N ILE A 37 -13.82 12.85 10.45
CA ILE A 37 -14.68 12.03 9.62
C ILE A 37 -14.44 12.38 8.15
N ARG A 38 -14.07 11.35 7.34
CA ARG A 38 -13.87 11.47 5.89
C ARG A 38 -12.90 12.59 5.49
N GLY A 39 -11.83 12.79 6.27
CA GLY A 39 -10.85 13.85 6.01
C GLY A 39 -10.21 13.80 4.62
N PHE A 40 -10.14 12.61 3.99
CA PHE A 40 -9.63 12.41 2.64
C PHE A 40 -10.42 13.17 1.56
N GLU A 41 -11.69 13.52 1.81
CA GLU A 41 -12.50 14.32 0.86
C GLU A 41 -11.96 15.74 0.71
N SER A 42 -11.35 16.29 1.76
CA SER A 42 -10.68 17.60 1.70
C SER A 42 -9.47 17.61 0.77
N PHE A 43 -8.94 16.44 0.43
CA PHE A 43 -7.86 16.23 -0.54
C PHE A 43 -8.41 15.85 -1.93
N GLY A 44 -9.73 15.84 -2.11
CA GLY A 44 -10.36 15.51 -3.38
C GLY A 44 -10.45 14.00 -3.66
N TYR A 45 -10.28 13.14 -2.65
CA TYR A 45 -10.41 11.70 -2.79
C TYR A 45 -11.79 11.23 -2.34
N TYR A 46 -12.39 10.37 -3.16
CA TYR A 46 -13.73 9.83 -2.90
C TYR A 46 -13.73 8.35 -3.25
N PRO A 47 -14.37 7.50 -2.42
CA PRO A 47 -14.71 6.14 -2.85
C PRO A 47 -15.54 6.19 -4.14
N ALA A 48 -15.33 5.25 -5.04
CA ALA A 48 -16.17 5.10 -6.21
C ALA A 48 -17.56 4.57 -5.83
N GLU A 49 -18.48 4.57 -6.77
CA GLU A 49 -19.83 4.02 -6.52
C GLU A 49 -19.73 2.56 -6.09
N GLY A 50 -20.28 2.25 -4.90
CA GLY A 50 -20.23 0.92 -4.30
C GLY A 50 -18.95 0.58 -3.54
N GLU A 51 -17.94 1.47 -3.53
CA GLU A 51 -16.72 1.33 -2.72
C GLU A 51 -16.89 1.93 -1.32
N ASP A 52 -16.26 1.31 -0.34
CA ASP A 52 -15.99 1.95 0.95
C ASP A 52 -14.60 2.64 0.95
N GLU A 53 -14.23 3.27 2.08
CA GLU A 53 -12.93 3.89 2.26
C GLU A 53 -11.77 2.88 2.12
N GLY A 54 -11.96 1.66 2.60
CA GLY A 54 -10.96 0.60 2.50
C GLY A 54 -10.68 0.21 1.07
N ASP A 55 -11.72 0.12 0.24
CA ASP A 55 -11.62 -0.19 -1.18
C ASP A 55 -10.92 0.93 -1.95
N MET A 56 -11.25 2.18 -1.66
CA MET A 56 -10.54 3.34 -2.22
C MET A 56 -9.04 3.27 -1.93
N VAL A 57 -8.67 2.97 -0.69
CA VAL A 57 -7.26 2.86 -0.29
C VAL A 57 -6.54 1.71 -0.99
N ARG A 58 -7.20 0.56 -1.15
CA ARG A 58 -6.67 -0.58 -1.91
C ARG A 58 -6.48 -0.24 -3.38
N ARG A 59 -7.43 0.48 -3.97
CA ARG A 59 -7.32 0.97 -5.35
C ARG A 59 -6.15 1.96 -5.51
N HIS A 60 -5.93 2.87 -4.56
CA HIS A 60 -4.76 3.75 -4.56
C HIS A 60 -3.45 2.96 -4.45
N LEU A 61 -3.43 1.90 -3.63
CA LEU A 61 -2.27 1.02 -3.55
C LEU A 61 -2.02 0.32 -4.88
N ASP A 62 -3.04 -0.22 -5.53
CA ASP A 62 -2.89 -0.91 -6.82
C ASP A 62 -2.31 0.02 -7.90
N ILE A 63 -2.75 1.29 -7.93
CA ILE A 63 -2.19 2.30 -8.83
C ILE A 63 -0.72 2.58 -8.49
N PHE A 64 -0.40 2.71 -7.21
CA PHE A 64 0.97 2.94 -6.73
C PHE A 64 1.90 1.78 -7.11
N LEU A 65 1.49 0.53 -6.87
CA LEU A 65 2.29 -0.66 -7.19
C LEU A 65 2.57 -0.73 -8.69
N LYS A 66 1.56 -0.61 -9.53
CA LYS A 66 1.72 -0.55 -11.00
C LYS A 66 2.68 0.54 -11.44
N ALA A 67 2.60 1.71 -10.82
CA ALA A 67 3.48 2.83 -11.16
C ALA A 67 4.96 2.55 -10.81
N ILE A 68 5.25 1.96 -9.64
CA ILE A 68 6.63 1.60 -9.25
C ILE A 68 7.16 0.35 -9.97
N GLU A 69 6.29 -0.49 -10.53
CA GLU A 69 6.62 -1.61 -11.42
C GLU A 69 6.93 -1.17 -12.85
N GLY A 70 6.72 0.12 -13.15
CA GLY A 70 7.02 0.69 -14.46
C GLY A 70 5.91 0.53 -15.48
N GLU A 71 4.67 0.20 -15.06
CA GLU A 71 3.53 0.21 -15.97
C GLU A 71 3.29 1.62 -16.55
N GLY A 72 2.84 1.67 -17.78
CA GLY A 72 2.47 2.92 -18.42
C GLY A 72 1.18 3.47 -17.82
N MET A 73 1.24 4.66 -17.23
CA MET A 73 0.12 5.27 -16.49
C MET A 73 -0.63 6.34 -17.27
N ALA A 74 -0.02 6.92 -18.31
CA ALA A 74 -0.64 7.95 -19.14
C ALA A 74 -0.25 7.80 -20.61
N PRO A 75 -1.12 8.18 -21.58
CA PRO A 75 -0.78 8.15 -23.00
C PRO A 75 0.50 8.94 -23.29
N SER A 76 1.42 8.34 -24.04
CA SER A 76 2.67 8.99 -24.43
C SER A 76 2.43 10.04 -25.50
N ALA A 77 2.88 11.26 -25.25
CA ALA A 77 2.90 12.32 -26.26
C ALA A 77 3.95 12.09 -27.36
N ARG A 78 4.93 11.19 -27.13
CA ARG A 78 6.06 10.95 -28.05
C ARG A 78 5.83 9.73 -28.94
N VAL A 79 5.08 8.75 -28.48
CA VAL A 79 4.86 7.49 -29.21
C VAL A 79 3.39 7.15 -29.22
N ALA A 80 2.75 7.26 -30.38
CA ALA A 80 1.33 6.94 -30.53
C ALA A 80 1.00 5.50 -30.09
N GLY A 81 -0.09 5.33 -29.35
CA GLY A 81 -0.56 4.03 -28.86
C GLY A 81 0.27 3.44 -27.70
N LYS A 82 1.26 4.15 -27.19
CA LYS A 82 2.02 3.75 -25.99
C LYS A 82 1.64 4.58 -24.79
N TYR A 83 1.80 3.98 -23.61
CA TYR A 83 1.66 4.67 -22.32
C TYR A 83 3.03 4.92 -21.72
N ALA A 84 3.20 6.06 -21.08
CA ALA A 84 4.42 6.45 -20.38
C ALA A 84 4.33 6.07 -18.90
N PRO A 85 5.38 5.46 -18.32
CA PRO A 85 5.45 5.19 -16.89
C PRO A 85 5.74 6.47 -16.10
N VAL A 86 5.48 6.43 -14.80
CA VAL A 86 5.98 7.43 -13.85
C VAL A 86 7.51 7.34 -13.77
N GLN A 87 8.19 8.45 -13.65
CA GLN A 87 9.65 8.53 -13.51
C GLN A 87 10.02 9.32 -12.24
N PRO A 88 11.16 8.98 -11.59
CA PRO A 88 12.10 7.92 -11.95
C PRO A 88 11.58 6.52 -11.59
N GLN A 89 12.24 5.48 -12.08
CA GLN A 89 12.04 4.09 -11.65
C GLN A 89 13.21 3.66 -10.75
N SER A 90 12.93 2.88 -9.71
CA SER A 90 13.95 2.29 -8.86
C SER A 90 13.82 0.77 -8.84
N PRO A 91 14.75 0.03 -9.50
CA PRO A 91 14.70 -1.42 -9.56
C PRO A 91 14.67 -2.08 -8.17
N GLY A 92 13.79 -3.07 -7.99
CA GLY A 92 13.63 -3.82 -6.74
C GLY A 92 12.84 -3.08 -5.65
N LEU A 93 12.39 -1.84 -5.86
CA LEU A 93 11.52 -1.14 -4.91
C LEU A 93 10.21 -1.90 -4.63
N PRO A 94 9.52 -2.51 -5.61
CA PRO A 94 8.29 -3.27 -5.34
C PRO A 94 8.44 -4.36 -4.28
N GLU A 95 9.61 -5.01 -4.21
CA GLU A 95 9.91 -6.07 -3.23
C GLU A 95 10.08 -5.56 -1.80
N ARG A 96 10.19 -4.24 -1.61
CA ARG A 96 10.43 -3.57 -0.33
C ARG A 96 9.25 -2.76 0.16
N ILE A 97 8.05 -3.04 -0.35
CA ILE A 97 6.81 -2.43 0.11
C ILE A 97 6.22 -3.27 1.24
N TRP A 98 5.87 -2.62 2.32
CA TRP A 98 5.31 -3.22 3.54
C TRP A 98 3.91 -2.71 3.78
N TRP A 99 3.00 -3.60 4.13
CA TRP A 99 1.64 -3.21 4.51
C TRP A 99 1.41 -3.37 6.02
N GLY A 100 0.92 -2.31 6.65
CA GLY A 100 0.52 -2.33 8.06
C GLY A 100 -0.85 -3.01 8.24
N ALA A 101 -0.90 -4.14 8.93
CA ALA A 101 -2.10 -4.94 9.16
C ALA A 101 -2.49 -4.96 10.63
N GLY A 102 -3.69 -4.48 10.95
CA GLY A 102 -4.30 -4.52 12.30
C GLY A 102 -5.30 -5.65 12.50
N THR A 103 -5.63 -6.42 11.45
CA THR A 103 -6.57 -7.56 11.49
C THR A 103 -6.00 -8.76 10.74
N ASP A 104 -6.50 -9.96 11.05
CA ASP A 104 -6.12 -11.18 10.35
C ASP A 104 -6.50 -11.15 8.87
N GLY A 105 -7.69 -10.66 8.55
CA GLY A 105 -8.13 -10.53 7.16
C GLY A 105 -7.22 -9.61 6.33
N THR A 106 -6.69 -8.55 6.95
CA THR A 106 -5.71 -7.67 6.30
C THR A 106 -4.37 -8.38 6.11
N ALA A 107 -3.94 -9.22 7.06
CA ALA A 107 -2.69 -9.98 6.91
C ALA A 107 -2.79 -11.02 5.77
N VAL A 108 -3.92 -11.73 5.66
CA VAL A 108 -4.20 -12.63 4.53
C VAL A 108 -4.14 -11.89 3.20
N TRP A 109 -4.87 -10.78 3.11
CA TRP A 109 -4.87 -9.95 1.91
C TRP A 109 -3.46 -9.44 1.54
N THR A 110 -2.66 -9.06 2.54
CA THR A 110 -1.27 -8.62 2.36
C THR A 110 -0.41 -9.71 1.73
N ALA A 111 -0.55 -10.96 2.22
CA ALA A 111 0.13 -12.13 1.67
C ALA A 111 -0.26 -12.38 0.21
N GLN A 112 -1.56 -12.40 -0.08
CA GLN A 112 -2.10 -12.61 -1.43
C GLN A 112 -1.71 -11.50 -2.42
N LYS A 113 -1.41 -10.31 -1.93
CA LYS A 113 -0.88 -9.20 -2.74
C LYS A 113 0.63 -9.25 -2.96
N GLY A 114 1.34 -10.20 -2.34
CA GLY A 114 2.79 -10.28 -2.41
C GLY A 114 3.54 -9.15 -1.70
N LEU A 115 2.89 -8.50 -0.72
CA LEU A 115 3.48 -7.41 0.06
C LEU A 115 4.08 -7.92 1.36
N ASN A 116 5.16 -7.30 1.84
CA ASN A 116 5.70 -7.61 3.15
C ASN A 116 4.72 -7.20 4.26
N LEU A 117 4.64 -8.00 5.32
CA LEU A 117 3.76 -7.74 6.45
C LEU A 117 4.46 -6.90 7.52
N MET A 118 3.82 -5.82 7.92
CA MET A 118 4.09 -5.13 9.18
C MET A 118 2.90 -5.38 10.12
N SER A 119 3.03 -6.33 11.05
CA SER A 119 2.01 -6.58 12.06
C SER A 119 1.87 -5.35 12.94
N SER A 120 0.67 -4.78 12.98
CA SER A 120 0.41 -3.52 13.69
C SER A 120 0.51 -3.69 15.19
N THR A 121 1.04 -2.68 15.88
CA THR A 121 0.93 -2.56 17.34
C THR A 121 -0.47 -2.16 17.79
N LEU A 122 -1.30 -1.64 16.88
CA LEU A 122 -2.71 -1.37 17.08
C LEU A 122 -3.52 -2.53 16.50
N MET A 123 -3.86 -3.50 17.34
CA MET A 123 -4.80 -4.58 16.98
C MET A 123 -6.22 -4.06 17.10
N LEU A 124 -6.99 -4.19 16.04
CA LEU A 124 -8.37 -3.71 15.96
C LEU A 124 -9.41 -4.77 16.37
N GLU A 125 -8.96 -6.00 16.61
CA GLU A 125 -9.77 -7.14 17.03
C GLU A 125 -9.34 -7.58 18.41
N ASP A 126 -10.26 -7.56 19.37
CA ASP A 126 -10.02 -8.20 20.68
C ASP A 126 -10.37 -9.69 20.58
N LYS A 127 -9.36 -10.55 20.69
CA LYS A 127 -9.52 -12.01 20.64
C LYS A 127 -9.49 -12.66 22.02
N GLY A 128 -9.44 -11.86 23.08
CA GLY A 128 -9.36 -12.37 24.47
C GLY A 128 -8.06 -13.12 24.78
N ILE A 129 -7.01 -12.95 23.97
CA ILE A 129 -5.70 -13.57 24.19
C ILE A 129 -4.62 -12.47 24.25
N PRO A 130 -3.45 -12.74 24.90
CA PRO A 130 -2.35 -11.78 24.98
C PRO A 130 -1.92 -11.24 23.63
N PHE A 131 -1.50 -9.98 23.60
CA PHE A 131 -1.15 -9.26 22.38
C PHE A 131 -0.05 -9.92 21.56
N ASP A 132 1.00 -10.42 22.22
CA ASP A 132 2.10 -11.15 21.59
C ASP A 132 1.61 -12.43 20.88
N GLN A 133 0.64 -13.12 21.48
CA GLN A 133 0.02 -14.30 20.88
C GLN A 133 -0.85 -13.95 19.67
N GLN A 134 -1.58 -12.83 19.74
CA GLN A 134 -2.35 -12.32 18.59
C GLN A 134 -1.43 -12.00 17.41
N GLN A 135 -0.33 -11.27 17.66
CA GLN A 135 0.67 -10.99 16.62
C GLN A 135 1.30 -12.26 16.05
N ALA A 136 1.67 -13.20 16.92
CA ALA A 136 2.23 -14.47 16.49
C ALA A 136 1.26 -15.29 15.61
N GLN A 137 -0.05 -15.27 15.93
CA GLN A 137 -1.09 -15.89 15.09
C GLN A 137 -1.20 -15.19 13.74
N GLN A 138 -1.25 -13.87 13.72
CA GLN A 138 -1.34 -13.07 12.49
C GLN A 138 -0.15 -13.34 11.56
N ILE A 139 1.08 -13.41 12.12
CA ILE A 139 2.30 -13.70 11.35
C ILE A 139 2.25 -15.13 10.78
N ARG A 140 1.79 -16.12 11.57
CA ARG A 140 1.64 -17.50 11.08
C ARG A 140 0.62 -17.59 9.95
N LEU A 141 -0.51 -16.90 10.11
CA LEU A 141 -1.56 -16.83 9.09
C LEU A 141 -1.03 -16.17 7.80
N PHE A 142 -0.35 -15.06 7.92
CA PHE A 142 0.32 -14.42 6.77
C PHE A 142 1.25 -15.39 6.05
N ARG A 143 2.09 -16.12 6.78
CA ARG A 143 3.03 -17.08 6.20
C ARG A 143 2.35 -18.26 5.52
N SER A 144 1.21 -18.73 6.02
CA SER A 144 0.47 -19.82 5.40
C SER A 144 -0.21 -19.41 4.09
N GLU A 145 -0.48 -18.13 3.90
CA GLU A 145 -1.13 -17.55 2.73
C GLU A 145 -0.14 -16.91 1.73
N TRP A 146 1.14 -16.86 2.11
CA TRP A 146 2.19 -16.32 1.24
C TRP A 146 2.43 -17.26 0.06
N MET A 147 2.28 -16.75 -1.18
CA MET A 147 2.47 -17.49 -2.43
C MET A 147 3.92 -17.46 -2.89
#